data_f6f704d0c69b50f62d6556fee03f4692
#
_entry.id   f6f704d0c69b50f62d6556fee03f4692
#
_cell.length_a   1.000
_cell.length_b   1.000
_cell.length_c   1.000
_cell.angle_alpha   90.00
_cell.angle_beta   90.00
_cell.angle_gamma   90.00
#
_symmetry.space_group_name_H-M   'P 1'
#
loop_
_entity.id
_entity.type
_entity.pdbx_description
1 polymer ?
#
loop_
_entity_poly.entity_id
_entity_poly.type
_entity_poly.pdbx_seq_one_letter_code
_entity_poly.pdbx_strand_id
1 'polypeptide(L)'
;ASGKNLNLRAQVVKTLLAVQNGQSLASVLPQQMAIVSDKDRALYHELVLGCLRQWHALKQVTLPLLSKPLDNQVVETSLYVGLYQLLCTRVAAHAAISETVDATKQLGMESLSGVVNAILRRATRETEQFYDVLDQASNLPSWLAKRLKKDWGEQLAEISYELKQVAPLTLRVNTLQVSRDEYLEILEEEGIDAHACELSNVGIVLDESLHIPSLPGFEAGGFSVQDEHAQLCATLLPDLNGKFVIDA
;
A
#
# COMPACT_ATOMS: atom_id res chain seq x y z
N ALA A 1 31.42 -12.50 -8.71
CA ALA A 1 30.78 -12.43 -7.40
C ALA A 1 29.47 -13.22 -7.48
N SER A 2 29.41 -14.35 -6.78
CA SER A 2 28.24 -15.24 -6.67
C SER A 2 27.10 -14.43 -6.05
N GLY A 3 26.06 -14.17 -6.86
CA GLY A 3 24.85 -13.52 -6.38
C GLY A 3 24.14 -14.41 -5.36
N LYS A 4 24.40 -14.21 -4.06
CA LYS A 4 23.57 -14.79 -3.03
C LYS A 4 22.13 -14.33 -3.29
N ASN A 5 21.25 -15.31 -3.49
CA ASN A 5 19.81 -15.02 -3.64
C ASN A 5 19.36 -14.31 -2.36
N LEU A 6 18.95 -13.03 -2.49
CA LEU A 6 18.46 -12.25 -1.38
C LEU A 6 17.16 -12.88 -0.85
N ASN A 7 16.99 -12.90 0.48
CA ASN A 7 15.69 -13.29 1.04
C ASN A 7 14.61 -12.26 0.68
N LEU A 8 13.35 -12.65 0.85
CA LEU A 8 12.21 -11.80 0.47
C LEU A 8 12.27 -10.41 1.12
N ARG A 9 12.63 -10.32 2.41
CA ARG A 9 12.69 -9.05 3.15
C ARG A 9 13.79 -8.14 2.62
N ALA A 10 14.92 -8.70 2.23
CA ALA A 10 15.99 -7.92 1.58
C ALA A 10 15.55 -7.36 0.21
N GLN A 11 14.77 -8.13 -0.55
CA GLN A 11 14.19 -7.65 -1.81
C GLN A 11 13.19 -6.51 -1.56
N VAL A 12 12.33 -6.63 -0.56
CA VAL A 12 11.39 -5.57 -0.13
C VAL A 12 12.15 -4.30 0.26
N VAL A 13 13.17 -4.42 1.12
CA VAL A 13 13.99 -3.26 1.56
C VAL A 13 14.64 -2.58 0.36
N LYS A 14 15.20 -3.32 -0.59
CA LYS A 14 15.79 -2.74 -1.82
C LYS A 14 14.77 -1.96 -2.64
N THR A 15 13.57 -2.47 -2.79
CA THR A 15 12.51 -1.78 -3.52
C THR A 15 12.09 -0.50 -2.82
N LEU A 16 11.92 -0.53 -1.51
CA LEU A 16 11.59 0.65 -0.71
C LEU A 16 12.70 1.70 -0.78
N LEU A 17 13.96 1.30 -0.74
CA LEU A 17 15.11 2.19 -0.92
C LEU A 17 15.13 2.83 -2.33
N ALA A 18 14.80 2.08 -3.37
CA ALA A 18 14.71 2.59 -4.73
C ALA A 18 13.64 3.70 -4.83
N VAL A 19 12.46 3.48 -4.22
CA VAL A 19 11.39 4.47 -4.17
C VAL A 19 11.81 5.71 -3.36
N GLN A 20 12.45 5.53 -2.20
CA GLN A 20 12.99 6.64 -1.40
C GLN A 20 13.99 7.49 -2.19
N ASN A 21 14.79 6.87 -3.05
CA ASN A 21 15.77 7.52 -3.91
C ASN A 21 15.16 8.07 -5.21
N GLY A 22 13.84 8.20 -5.28
CA GLY A 22 13.13 8.90 -6.34
C GLY A 22 12.70 8.04 -7.53
N GLN A 23 12.85 6.71 -7.47
CA GLN A 23 12.31 5.85 -8.52
C GLN A 23 10.79 5.70 -8.38
N SER A 24 10.09 5.67 -9.49
CA SER A 24 8.64 5.45 -9.50
C SER A 24 8.30 4.01 -9.09
N LEU A 25 7.40 3.85 -8.12
CA LEU A 25 6.88 2.53 -7.73
C LEU A 25 6.25 1.79 -8.92
N ALA A 26 5.54 2.50 -9.78
CA ALA A 26 4.93 1.93 -10.99
C ALA A 26 5.96 1.32 -11.95
N SER A 27 7.19 1.81 -11.93
CA SER A 27 8.30 1.26 -12.72
C SER A 27 9.02 0.12 -11.99
N VAL A 28 9.30 0.29 -10.69
CA VAL A 28 10.14 -0.67 -9.92
C VAL A 28 9.35 -1.94 -9.57
N LEU A 29 8.08 -1.81 -9.16
CA LEU A 29 7.29 -2.92 -8.66
C LEU A 29 7.11 -4.05 -9.69
N PRO A 30 6.70 -3.80 -10.94
CA PRO A 30 6.57 -4.88 -11.94
C PRO A 30 7.89 -5.59 -12.23
N GLN A 31 9.00 -4.85 -12.29
CA GLN A 31 10.33 -5.42 -12.53
C GLN A 31 10.75 -6.37 -11.40
N GLN A 32 10.49 -5.97 -10.16
CA GLN A 32 10.81 -6.80 -8.99
C GLN A 32 9.86 -7.99 -8.86
N MET A 33 8.58 -7.80 -9.14
CA MET A 33 7.60 -8.90 -9.14
C MET A 33 7.94 -10.00 -10.14
N ALA A 34 8.61 -9.68 -11.25
CA ALA A 34 9.04 -10.66 -12.25
C ALA A 34 10.14 -11.61 -11.74
N ILE A 35 10.95 -11.18 -10.75
CA ILE A 35 12.06 -11.97 -10.19
C ILE A 35 11.74 -12.60 -8.84
N VAL A 36 10.68 -12.16 -8.18
CA VAL A 36 10.16 -12.75 -6.93
C VAL A 36 9.49 -14.09 -7.27
N SER A 37 9.73 -15.13 -6.45
CA SER A 37 9.09 -16.43 -6.64
C SER A 37 7.56 -16.32 -6.51
N ASP A 38 6.82 -17.11 -7.28
CA ASP A 38 5.34 -17.04 -7.32
C ASP A 38 4.70 -17.16 -5.93
N LYS A 39 5.22 -18.06 -5.10
CA LYS A 39 4.74 -18.27 -3.71
C LYS A 39 4.95 -17.05 -2.79
N ASP A 40 5.91 -16.20 -3.11
CA ASP A 40 6.31 -15.07 -2.29
C ASP A 40 5.72 -13.74 -2.79
N ARG A 41 5.14 -13.72 -3.99
CA ARG A 41 4.62 -12.49 -4.64
C ARG A 41 3.58 -11.77 -3.80
N ALA A 42 2.63 -12.51 -3.22
CA ALA A 42 1.58 -11.91 -2.41
C ALA A 42 2.16 -11.20 -1.17
N LEU A 43 3.06 -11.88 -0.44
CA LEU A 43 3.70 -11.29 0.73
C LEU A 43 4.64 -10.13 0.33
N TYR A 44 5.38 -10.26 -0.75
CA TYR A 44 6.25 -9.20 -1.26
C TYR A 44 5.43 -7.93 -1.57
N HIS A 45 4.33 -8.08 -2.30
CA HIS A 45 3.42 -7.00 -2.68
C HIS A 45 2.83 -6.33 -1.44
N GLU A 46 2.32 -7.12 -0.49
CA GLU A 46 1.78 -6.64 0.78
C GLU A 46 2.82 -5.83 1.57
N LEU A 47 4.04 -6.33 1.72
CA LEU A 47 5.08 -5.66 2.48
C LEU A 47 5.54 -4.35 1.83
N VAL A 48 5.69 -4.32 0.50
CA VAL A 48 6.06 -3.09 -0.20
C VAL A 48 4.98 -2.03 -0.08
N LEU A 49 3.74 -2.35 -0.44
CA LEU A 49 2.65 -1.38 -0.42
C LEU A 49 2.26 -0.98 0.99
N GLY A 50 2.22 -1.93 1.91
CA GLY A 50 1.88 -1.67 3.31
C GLY A 50 2.90 -0.76 3.99
N CYS A 51 4.20 -1.01 3.82
CA CYS A 51 5.24 -0.13 4.36
C CYS A 51 5.16 1.29 3.77
N LEU A 52 4.92 1.42 2.46
CA LEU A 52 4.76 2.73 1.83
C LEU A 52 3.52 3.47 2.35
N ARG A 53 2.41 2.75 2.50
CA ARG A 53 1.16 3.30 3.04
C ARG A 53 1.29 3.79 4.47
N GLN A 54 2.12 3.14 5.28
CA GLN A 54 2.35 3.44 6.69
C GLN A 54 3.70 4.14 6.95
N TRP A 55 4.36 4.64 5.92
CA TRP A 55 5.77 5.09 5.97
C TRP A 55 6.06 6.08 7.10
N HIS A 56 5.30 7.18 7.14
CA HIS A 56 5.51 8.23 8.13
C HIS A 56 5.07 7.81 9.53
N ALA A 57 4.05 6.97 9.63
CA ALA A 57 3.62 6.39 10.90
C ALA A 57 4.67 5.43 11.47
N LEU A 58 5.24 4.54 10.64
CA LEU A 58 6.34 3.64 11.03
C LEU A 58 7.57 4.42 11.48
N LYS A 59 7.88 5.53 10.82
CA LYS A 59 8.95 6.43 11.25
C LYS A 59 8.71 6.97 12.66
N GLN A 60 7.49 7.43 12.96
CA GLN A 60 7.13 7.95 14.29
C GLN A 60 7.20 6.89 15.37
N VAL A 61 6.84 5.64 15.06
CA VAL A 61 7.01 4.49 15.99
C VAL A 61 8.47 4.19 16.26
N THR A 62 9.32 4.30 15.25
CA THR A 62 10.73 3.90 15.31
C THR A 62 11.59 4.92 16.05
N LEU A 63 11.38 6.22 15.83
CA LEU A 63 12.23 7.28 16.34
C LEU A 63 12.46 7.24 17.87
N PRO A 64 11.44 7.04 18.72
CA PRO A 64 11.62 7.00 20.17
C PRO A 64 12.40 5.78 20.67
N LEU A 65 12.56 4.75 19.83
CA LEU A 65 13.24 3.50 20.20
C LEU A 65 14.75 3.60 19.98
N LEU A 66 15.20 4.62 19.30
CA LEU A 66 16.58 4.83 18.93
C LEU A 66 17.23 5.77 19.95
N SER A 67 18.29 5.30 20.60
CA SER A 67 19.12 6.14 21.50
C SER A 67 19.84 7.25 20.74
N LYS A 68 20.06 7.06 19.44
CA LYS A 68 20.64 8.03 18.50
C LYS A 68 19.93 7.89 17.16
N PRO A 69 19.79 8.99 16.38
CA PRO A 69 19.28 8.89 15.02
C PRO A 69 20.08 7.85 14.22
N LEU A 70 19.38 6.99 13.50
CA LEU A 70 20.00 6.07 12.56
C LEU A 70 20.35 6.88 11.30
N ASP A 71 21.64 7.07 11.07
CA ASP A 71 22.14 7.64 9.83
C ASP A 71 22.41 6.54 8.78
N ASN A 72 21.45 5.62 8.68
CA ASN A 72 21.55 4.48 7.76
C ASN A 72 20.18 4.08 7.25
N GLN A 73 19.90 4.44 6.00
CA GLN A 73 18.61 4.16 5.35
C GLN A 73 18.28 2.66 5.25
N VAL A 74 19.28 1.80 5.08
CA VAL A 74 19.06 0.33 5.00
C VAL A 74 18.52 -0.20 6.32
N VAL A 75 19.12 0.21 7.44
CA VAL A 75 18.73 -0.22 8.77
C VAL A 75 17.36 0.35 9.14
N GLU A 76 17.14 1.63 8.86
CA GLU A 76 15.85 2.30 9.08
C GLU A 76 14.72 1.60 8.31
N THR A 77 14.93 1.34 7.02
CA THR A 77 13.95 0.66 6.16
C THR A 77 13.73 -0.79 6.62
N SER A 78 14.79 -1.49 7.04
CA SER A 78 14.65 -2.84 7.60
C SER A 78 13.79 -2.85 8.87
N LEU A 79 13.94 -1.85 9.74
CA LEU A 79 13.07 -1.68 10.91
C LEU A 79 11.61 -1.46 10.52
N TYR A 80 11.33 -0.64 9.53
CA TYR A 80 9.95 -0.43 9.04
C TYR A 80 9.33 -1.72 8.52
N VAL A 81 10.07 -2.50 7.73
CA VAL A 81 9.61 -3.79 7.22
C VAL A 81 9.36 -4.79 8.36
N GLY A 82 10.23 -4.83 9.35
CA GLY A 82 10.07 -5.70 10.52
C GLY A 82 8.86 -5.30 11.37
N LEU A 83 8.73 -4.02 11.70
CA LEU A 83 7.61 -3.48 12.48
C LEU A 83 6.27 -3.65 11.75
N TYR A 84 6.23 -3.38 10.45
CA TYR A 84 5.02 -3.60 9.67
C TYR A 84 4.55 -5.06 9.71
N GLN A 85 5.47 -6.02 9.59
CA GLN A 85 5.13 -7.44 9.73
C GLN A 85 4.55 -7.77 11.09
N LEU A 86 5.16 -7.27 12.17
CA LEU A 86 4.76 -7.57 13.54
C LEU A 86 3.42 -6.92 13.92
N LEU A 87 3.13 -5.73 13.41
CA LEU A 87 1.99 -4.91 13.82
C LEU A 87 0.80 -5.01 12.87
N CYS A 88 1.04 -5.25 11.59
CA CYS A 88 0.01 -5.12 10.53
C CYS A 88 -0.24 -6.40 9.73
N THR A 89 0.49 -7.49 9.99
CA THR A 89 0.34 -8.73 9.24
C THR A 89 0.17 -9.94 10.15
N ARG A 90 -0.18 -11.08 9.56
CA ARG A 90 -0.27 -12.38 10.26
C ARG A 90 1.03 -13.18 10.21
N VAL A 91 2.14 -12.58 9.75
CA VAL A 91 3.45 -13.25 9.73
C VAL A 91 3.85 -13.59 11.16
N ALA A 92 4.27 -14.84 11.39
CA ALA A 92 4.72 -15.28 12.71
C ALA A 92 5.89 -14.42 13.21
N ALA A 93 5.83 -13.95 14.45
CA ALA A 93 6.79 -12.99 15.00
C ALA A 93 8.25 -13.45 14.86
N HIS A 94 8.53 -14.74 15.13
CA HIS A 94 9.88 -15.28 14.98
C HIS A 94 10.40 -15.22 13.54
N ALA A 95 9.53 -15.49 12.57
CA ALA A 95 9.89 -15.41 11.14
C ALA A 95 10.08 -13.94 10.72
N ALA A 96 9.20 -13.03 11.14
CA ALA A 96 9.34 -11.61 10.87
C ALA A 96 10.69 -11.07 11.39
N ILE A 97 11.09 -11.44 12.59
CA ILE A 97 12.34 -10.99 13.20
C ILE A 97 13.55 -11.64 12.49
N SER A 98 13.61 -12.96 12.40
CA SER A 98 14.78 -13.65 11.84
C SER A 98 15.04 -13.27 10.39
N GLU A 99 14.01 -13.27 9.55
CA GLU A 99 14.13 -12.93 8.14
C GLU A 99 14.51 -11.46 7.90
N THR A 100 14.02 -10.53 8.75
CA THR A 100 14.39 -9.11 8.66
C THR A 100 15.83 -8.87 9.14
N VAL A 101 16.26 -9.54 10.19
CA VAL A 101 17.65 -9.49 10.67
C VAL A 101 18.61 -10.05 9.62
N ASP A 102 18.27 -11.18 9.01
CA ASP A 102 19.08 -11.77 7.93
C ASP A 102 19.09 -10.87 6.67
N ALA A 103 17.98 -10.24 6.34
CA ALA A 103 17.93 -9.24 5.28
C ALA A 103 18.90 -8.08 5.53
N THR A 104 18.95 -7.58 6.76
CA THR A 104 19.86 -6.49 7.16
C THR A 104 21.32 -6.90 6.97
N LYS A 105 21.68 -8.14 7.34
CA LYS A 105 23.02 -8.69 7.09
C LYS A 105 23.32 -8.83 5.59
N GLN A 106 22.38 -9.40 4.83
CA GLN A 106 22.53 -9.59 3.39
C GLN A 106 22.73 -8.27 2.62
N LEU A 107 22.18 -7.18 3.16
CA LEU A 107 22.35 -5.81 2.62
C LEU A 107 23.61 -5.09 3.13
N GLY A 108 24.53 -5.81 3.77
CA GLY A 108 25.83 -5.29 4.18
C GLY A 108 25.84 -4.58 5.54
N MET A 109 24.75 -4.67 6.31
CA MET A 109 24.62 -4.00 7.60
C MET A 109 24.72 -4.98 8.77
N GLU A 110 25.63 -5.94 8.72
CA GLU A 110 25.78 -6.99 9.72
C GLU A 110 26.04 -6.42 11.12
N SER A 111 26.88 -5.40 11.26
CA SER A 111 27.21 -4.76 12.54
C SER A 111 26.00 -4.10 13.24
N LEU A 112 24.97 -3.70 12.46
CA LEU A 112 23.76 -3.06 12.96
C LEU A 112 22.57 -4.04 13.06
N SER A 113 22.73 -5.27 12.62
CA SER A 113 21.66 -6.29 12.68
C SER A 113 21.21 -6.61 14.11
N GLY A 114 22.11 -6.47 15.11
CA GLY A 114 21.79 -6.60 16.53
C GLY A 114 20.81 -5.53 17.02
N VAL A 115 20.92 -4.31 16.53
CA VAL A 115 20.00 -3.22 16.87
C VAL A 115 18.61 -3.52 16.30
N VAL A 116 18.53 -3.97 15.04
CA VAL A 116 17.27 -4.38 14.41
C VAL A 116 16.61 -5.49 15.22
N ASN A 117 17.37 -6.54 15.59
CA ASN A 117 16.86 -7.64 16.39
C ASN A 117 16.33 -7.18 17.76
N ALA A 118 17.07 -6.32 18.47
CA ALA A 118 16.67 -5.83 19.78
C ALA A 118 15.36 -5.03 19.74
N ILE A 119 15.22 -4.13 18.76
CA ILE A 119 14.01 -3.31 18.57
C ILE A 119 12.81 -4.18 18.21
N LEU A 120 12.95 -5.10 17.25
CA LEU A 120 11.85 -5.98 16.84
C LEU A 120 11.42 -6.94 17.96
N ARG A 121 12.35 -7.45 18.75
CA ARG A 121 12.02 -8.24 19.95
C ARG A 121 11.29 -7.42 21.02
N ARG A 122 11.65 -6.16 21.18
CA ARG A 122 10.93 -5.26 22.08
C ARG A 122 9.49 -5.05 21.57
N ALA A 123 9.30 -4.78 20.29
CA ALA A 123 7.99 -4.63 19.69
C ALA A 123 7.09 -5.87 19.88
N THR A 124 7.67 -7.07 19.87
CA THR A 124 6.92 -8.32 20.15
C THR A 124 6.45 -8.42 21.59
N ARG A 125 7.20 -7.87 22.56
CA ARG A 125 6.78 -7.87 23.97
C ARG A 125 5.78 -6.77 24.30
N GLU A 126 5.83 -5.66 23.58
CA GLU A 126 5.03 -4.46 23.83
C GLU A 126 4.08 -4.18 22.64
N THR A 127 3.52 -5.24 22.00
CA THR A 127 2.80 -5.15 20.72
C THR A 127 1.63 -4.17 20.79
N GLU A 128 0.81 -4.20 21.82
CA GLU A 128 -0.33 -3.31 21.98
C GLU A 128 0.09 -1.84 21.99
N GLN A 129 1.12 -1.51 22.79
CA GLN A 129 1.63 -0.14 22.87
C GLN A 129 2.17 0.35 21.52
N PHE A 130 2.89 -0.50 20.80
CA PHE A 130 3.44 -0.15 19.48
C PHE A 130 2.33 0.01 18.44
N TYR A 131 1.31 -0.86 18.50
CA TYR A 131 0.16 -0.78 17.64
C TYR A 131 -0.62 0.53 17.87
N ASP A 132 -0.89 0.89 19.11
CA ASP A 132 -1.58 2.14 19.47
C ASP A 132 -0.83 3.37 18.95
N VAL A 133 0.50 3.39 19.09
CA VAL A 133 1.31 4.49 18.55
C VAL A 133 1.24 4.53 17.03
N LEU A 134 1.28 3.38 16.36
CA LEU A 134 1.17 3.30 14.89
C LEU A 134 -0.21 3.76 14.40
N ASP A 135 -1.27 3.33 15.09
CA ASP A 135 -2.65 3.66 14.74
C ASP A 135 -2.92 5.15 14.86
N GLN A 136 -2.43 5.77 15.93
CA GLN A 136 -2.61 7.20 16.22
C GLN A 136 -1.65 8.11 15.46
N ALA A 137 -0.53 7.56 14.96
CA ALA A 137 0.48 8.36 14.27
C ALA A 137 -0.04 8.93 12.94
N SER A 138 0.22 10.20 12.71
CA SER A 138 -0.05 10.82 11.41
C SER A 138 0.87 10.22 10.33
N ASN A 139 0.28 9.80 9.22
CA ASN A 139 1.03 9.28 8.06
C ASN A 139 1.34 10.36 7.02
N LEU A 140 1.41 11.60 7.44
CA LEU A 140 1.67 12.74 6.56
C LEU A 140 3.07 13.31 6.80
N PRO A 141 3.81 13.68 5.75
CA PRO A 141 5.01 14.47 5.92
C PRO A 141 4.66 15.84 6.55
N SER A 142 5.56 16.37 7.37
CA SER A 142 5.30 17.57 8.20
C SER A 142 4.81 18.77 7.41
N TRP A 143 5.31 18.99 6.20
CA TRP A 143 4.90 20.09 5.34
C TRP A 143 3.45 19.96 4.87
N LEU A 144 3.03 18.73 4.52
CA LEU A 144 1.66 18.45 4.07
C LEU A 144 0.68 18.52 5.25
N ALA A 145 1.05 17.94 6.39
CA ALA A 145 0.26 18.04 7.61
C ALA A 145 -0.01 19.49 8.02
N LYS A 146 1.02 20.35 7.95
CA LYS A 146 0.87 21.80 8.22
C LYS A 146 -0.10 22.48 7.25
N ARG A 147 -0.02 22.15 5.97
CA ARG A 147 -0.88 22.73 4.93
C ARG A 147 -2.33 22.27 5.10
N LEU A 148 -2.56 20.98 5.26
CA LEU A 148 -3.90 20.43 5.49
C LEU A 148 -4.53 20.95 6.79
N LYS A 149 -3.74 21.11 7.85
CA LYS A 149 -4.24 21.69 9.10
C LYS A 149 -4.77 23.10 8.92
N LYS A 150 -4.12 23.90 8.06
CA LYS A 150 -4.58 25.27 7.76
C LYS A 150 -5.93 25.26 7.05
N ASP A 151 -6.15 24.33 6.13
CA ASP A 151 -7.31 24.30 5.25
C ASP A 151 -8.48 23.49 5.84
N TRP A 152 -8.20 22.43 6.62
CA TRP A 152 -9.16 21.45 7.14
C TRP A 152 -9.28 21.40 8.67
N GLY A 153 -8.41 22.10 9.41
CA GLY A 153 -8.51 22.23 10.86
C GLY A 153 -8.52 20.90 11.60
N GLU A 154 -9.60 20.64 12.34
CA GLU A 154 -9.77 19.45 13.17
C GLU A 154 -9.98 18.16 12.36
N GLN A 155 -10.41 18.25 11.11
CA GLN A 155 -10.59 17.10 10.22
C GLN A 155 -9.25 16.44 9.80
N LEU A 156 -8.11 17.09 10.08
CA LEU A 156 -6.79 16.56 9.75
C LEU A 156 -6.56 15.15 10.31
N ALA A 157 -7.04 14.86 11.52
CA ALA A 157 -6.85 13.54 12.15
C ALA A 157 -7.57 12.44 11.35
N GLU A 158 -8.81 12.70 10.95
CA GLU A 158 -9.61 11.80 10.13
C GLU A 158 -8.99 11.61 8.73
N ILE A 159 -8.62 12.70 8.07
CA ILE A 159 -7.93 12.65 6.76
C ILE A 159 -6.64 11.81 6.86
N SER A 160 -5.83 12.03 7.89
CA SER A 160 -4.59 11.27 8.10
C SER A 160 -4.86 9.78 8.36
N TYR A 161 -5.92 9.46 9.08
CA TYR A 161 -6.32 8.09 9.34
C TYR A 161 -6.79 7.39 8.05
N GLU A 162 -7.67 8.00 7.29
CA GLU A 162 -8.20 7.45 6.04
C GLU A 162 -7.10 7.23 4.99
N LEU A 163 -6.10 8.11 4.91
CA LEU A 163 -4.97 7.94 4.00
C LEU A 163 -4.06 6.74 4.33
N LYS A 164 -4.16 6.16 5.52
CA LYS A 164 -3.47 4.91 5.90
C LYS A 164 -4.24 3.66 5.47
N GLN A 165 -5.52 3.79 5.17
CA GLN A 165 -6.35 2.64 4.82
C GLN A 165 -6.03 2.12 3.42
N VAL A 166 -6.39 0.87 3.18
CA VAL A 166 -6.34 0.29 1.83
C VAL A 166 -7.44 0.96 1.01
N ALA A 167 -7.08 1.51 -0.13
CA ALA A 167 -8.08 2.08 -1.02
C ALA A 167 -9.06 0.98 -1.51
N PRO A 168 -10.37 1.26 -1.52
CA PRO A 168 -11.33 0.33 -2.08
C PRO A 168 -11.07 0.10 -3.57
N LEU A 169 -11.31 -1.11 -4.04
CA LEU A 169 -11.23 -1.40 -5.46
C LEU A 169 -12.53 -0.95 -6.14
N THR A 170 -12.45 0.12 -6.90
CA THR A 170 -13.61 0.72 -7.56
C THR A 170 -13.53 0.54 -9.08
N LEU A 171 -14.63 0.09 -9.65
CA LEU A 171 -14.80 -0.14 -11.08
C LEU A 171 -15.73 0.90 -11.68
N ARG A 172 -15.43 1.32 -12.91
CA ARG A 172 -16.34 2.05 -13.76
C ARG A 172 -16.88 1.11 -14.82
N VAL A 173 -18.15 0.80 -14.77
CA VAL A 173 -18.83 -0.07 -15.74
C VAL A 173 -18.89 0.60 -17.10
N ASN A 174 -18.63 -0.17 -18.15
CA ASN A 174 -18.80 0.29 -19.53
C ASN A 174 -20.28 0.14 -19.95
N THR A 175 -21.04 1.21 -19.77
CA THR A 175 -22.49 1.22 -20.04
C THR A 175 -22.87 1.09 -21.51
N LEU A 176 -21.91 1.06 -22.43
CA LEU A 176 -22.13 0.69 -23.82
C LEU A 176 -22.31 -0.82 -24.02
N GLN A 177 -21.90 -1.63 -23.03
CA GLN A 177 -21.95 -3.09 -23.08
C GLN A 177 -22.94 -3.67 -22.08
N VAL A 178 -22.96 -3.15 -20.86
CA VAL A 178 -23.75 -3.68 -19.75
C VAL A 178 -24.11 -2.54 -18.79
N SER A 179 -25.30 -2.54 -18.23
CA SER A 179 -25.67 -1.57 -17.19
C SER A 179 -24.97 -1.89 -15.87
N ARG A 180 -24.89 -0.91 -14.95
CA ARG A 180 -24.32 -1.12 -13.61
C ARG A 180 -25.06 -2.21 -12.85
N ASP A 181 -26.39 -2.21 -12.91
CA ASP A 181 -27.23 -3.12 -12.15
C ASP A 181 -27.08 -4.56 -12.68
N GLU A 182 -27.09 -4.75 -14.00
CA GLU A 182 -26.79 -6.06 -14.62
C GLU A 182 -25.38 -6.57 -14.27
N TYR A 183 -24.40 -5.67 -14.21
CA TYR A 183 -23.04 -6.07 -13.85
C TYR A 183 -22.91 -6.45 -12.36
N LEU A 184 -23.67 -5.80 -11.46
CA LEU A 184 -23.78 -6.21 -10.06
C LEU A 184 -24.40 -7.62 -9.93
N GLU A 185 -25.42 -7.94 -10.71
CA GLU A 185 -26.02 -9.30 -10.78
C GLU A 185 -24.98 -10.33 -11.24
N ILE A 186 -24.19 -10.03 -12.27
CA ILE A 186 -23.10 -10.89 -12.74
C ILE A 186 -22.06 -11.15 -11.63
N LEU A 187 -21.67 -10.09 -10.88
CA LEU A 187 -20.72 -10.25 -9.77
C LEU A 187 -21.30 -11.11 -8.65
N GLU A 188 -22.58 -10.93 -8.30
CA GLU A 188 -23.28 -11.74 -7.30
C GLU A 188 -23.36 -13.23 -7.71
N GLU A 189 -23.67 -13.52 -8.99
CA GLU A 189 -23.68 -14.90 -9.53
C GLU A 189 -22.30 -15.57 -9.45
N GLU A 190 -21.23 -14.81 -9.59
CA GLU A 190 -19.84 -15.30 -9.43
C GLU A 190 -19.38 -15.32 -7.96
N GLY A 191 -20.23 -14.96 -7.00
CA GLY A 191 -19.92 -14.96 -5.58
C GLY A 191 -18.97 -13.83 -5.16
N ILE A 192 -18.99 -12.71 -5.90
CA ILE A 192 -18.17 -11.54 -5.64
C ILE A 192 -19.01 -10.46 -4.96
N ASP A 193 -18.69 -10.15 -3.72
CA ASP A 193 -19.37 -9.10 -2.95
C ASP A 193 -19.01 -7.71 -3.46
N ALA A 194 -20.02 -6.96 -3.86
CA ALA A 194 -19.87 -5.63 -4.44
C ALA A 194 -21.13 -4.78 -4.20
N HIS A 195 -20.98 -3.47 -4.24
CA HIS A 195 -22.10 -2.54 -4.12
C HIS A 195 -21.93 -1.33 -5.05
N ALA A 196 -23.04 -0.68 -5.34
CA ALA A 196 -23.06 0.53 -6.16
C ALA A 196 -22.37 1.70 -5.45
N CYS A 197 -21.59 2.48 -6.18
CA CYS A 197 -21.08 3.77 -5.71
C CYS A 197 -22.24 4.74 -5.37
N GLU A 198 -22.02 5.59 -4.38
CA GLU A 198 -23.02 6.56 -3.93
C GLU A 198 -23.20 7.75 -4.90
N LEU A 199 -22.11 8.21 -5.48
CA LEU A 199 -22.08 9.43 -6.30
C LEU A 199 -22.05 9.12 -7.81
N SER A 200 -21.36 8.05 -8.21
CA SER A 200 -21.26 7.64 -9.61
C SER A 200 -22.39 6.69 -10.01
N ASN A 201 -23.12 7.02 -11.06
CA ASN A 201 -24.17 6.17 -11.61
C ASN A 201 -23.67 4.91 -12.33
N VAL A 202 -22.36 4.84 -12.58
CA VAL A 202 -21.71 3.75 -13.31
C VAL A 202 -20.63 3.07 -12.49
N GLY A 203 -20.43 3.51 -11.25
CA GLY A 203 -19.41 3.03 -10.35
C GLY A 203 -19.88 1.86 -9.47
N ILE A 204 -18.97 0.91 -9.23
CA ILE A 204 -19.14 -0.22 -8.33
C ILE A 204 -17.90 -0.33 -7.45
N VAL A 205 -18.10 -0.53 -6.15
CA VAL A 205 -17.03 -0.85 -5.19
C VAL A 205 -17.05 -2.34 -4.93
N LEU A 206 -15.89 -2.98 -5.00
CA LEU A 206 -15.71 -4.37 -4.58
C LEU A 206 -15.32 -4.39 -3.10
N ASP A 207 -15.97 -5.26 -2.32
CA ASP A 207 -15.76 -5.34 -0.86
C ASP A 207 -14.43 -6.00 -0.50
N GLU A 208 -13.82 -6.70 -1.45
CA GLU A 208 -12.51 -7.34 -1.32
C GLU A 208 -11.57 -6.96 -2.47
N SER A 209 -10.27 -7.01 -2.18
CA SER A 209 -9.22 -6.87 -3.20
C SER A 209 -9.11 -8.14 -4.03
N LEU A 210 -9.47 -8.07 -5.31
CA LEU A 210 -9.45 -9.19 -6.24
C LEU A 210 -8.43 -8.98 -7.37
N HIS A 211 -8.06 -10.08 -8.00
CA HIS A 211 -7.22 -10.03 -9.20
C HIS A 211 -8.05 -9.54 -10.38
N ILE A 212 -7.84 -8.30 -10.78
CA ILE A 212 -8.66 -7.60 -11.79
C ILE A 212 -8.84 -8.39 -13.11
N PRO A 213 -7.80 -9.01 -13.69
CA PRO A 213 -7.95 -9.81 -14.89
C PRO A 213 -8.87 -11.04 -14.76
N SER A 214 -9.15 -11.51 -13.54
CA SER A 214 -10.07 -12.63 -13.31
C SER A 214 -11.53 -12.21 -13.17
N LEU A 215 -11.81 -10.91 -13.14
CA LEU A 215 -13.18 -10.41 -13.04
C LEU A 215 -13.95 -10.64 -14.35
N PRO A 216 -15.25 -10.97 -14.29
CA PRO A 216 -16.09 -11.15 -15.47
C PRO A 216 -16.06 -9.92 -16.38
N GLY A 217 -15.90 -10.13 -17.68
CA GLY A 217 -15.93 -9.05 -18.67
C GLY A 217 -14.65 -8.21 -18.79
N PHE A 218 -13.57 -8.53 -18.05
CA PHE A 218 -12.31 -7.78 -18.15
C PHE A 218 -11.76 -7.75 -19.59
N GLU A 219 -11.59 -8.93 -20.22
CA GLU A 219 -11.07 -9.06 -21.57
C GLU A 219 -11.97 -8.39 -22.63
N ALA A 220 -13.27 -8.32 -22.36
CA ALA A 220 -14.24 -7.68 -23.24
C ALA A 220 -14.30 -6.15 -23.05
N GLY A 221 -13.60 -5.59 -22.07
CA GLY A 221 -13.68 -4.18 -21.73
C GLY A 221 -15.02 -3.76 -21.11
N GLY A 222 -15.67 -4.67 -20.37
CA GLY A 222 -16.92 -4.42 -19.66
C GLY A 222 -16.81 -3.41 -18.53
N PHE A 223 -15.60 -3.14 -18.05
CA PHE A 223 -15.29 -2.13 -17.03
C PHE A 223 -13.85 -1.63 -17.13
N SER A 224 -13.58 -0.57 -16.38
CA SER A 224 -12.23 -0.08 -16.10
C SER A 224 -12.08 0.21 -14.61
N VAL A 225 -10.86 0.10 -14.08
CA VAL A 225 -10.56 0.50 -12.68
C VAL A 225 -10.44 2.01 -12.64
N GLN A 226 -11.28 2.64 -11.84
CA GLN A 226 -11.27 4.08 -11.66
C GLN A 226 -11.93 4.44 -10.32
N ASP A 227 -11.29 5.31 -9.55
CA ASP A 227 -11.85 5.88 -8.32
C ASP A 227 -13.19 6.60 -8.60
N GLU A 228 -14.13 6.53 -7.65
CA GLU A 228 -15.46 7.10 -7.80
C GLU A 228 -15.42 8.61 -8.13
N HIS A 229 -14.58 9.37 -7.42
CA HIS A 229 -14.49 10.80 -7.63
C HIS A 229 -13.91 11.16 -9.00
N ALA A 230 -12.99 10.34 -9.52
CA ALA A 230 -12.48 10.50 -10.87
C ALA A 230 -13.57 10.25 -11.94
N GLN A 231 -14.51 9.33 -11.65
CA GLN A 231 -15.65 9.06 -12.54
C GLN A 231 -16.58 10.29 -12.70
N LEU A 232 -16.67 11.14 -11.67
CA LEU A 232 -17.53 12.32 -11.68
C LEU A 232 -17.04 13.42 -12.65
N CYS A 233 -15.79 13.40 -13.06
CA CYS A 233 -15.25 14.41 -13.98
C CYS A 233 -16.06 14.50 -15.27
N ALA A 234 -16.54 13.37 -15.80
CA ALA A 234 -17.35 13.35 -17.01
C ALA A 234 -18.71 14.02 -16.83
N THR A 235 -19.28 13.99 -15.62
CA THR A 235 -20.59 14.61 -15.34
C THR A 235 -20.52 16.12 -15.22
N LEU A 236 -19.32 16.68 -15.05
CA LEU A 236 -19.09 18.13 -14.99
C LEU A 236 -18.95 18.77 -16.37
N LEU A 237 -18.84 17.97 -17.41
CA LEU A 237 -18.75 18.46 -18.78
C LEU A 237 -20.14 18.84 -19.31
N PRO A 238 -20.23 19.89 -20.15
CA PRO A 238 -21.49 20.23 -20.82
C PRO A 238 -21.88 19.15 -21.84
N ASP A 239 -23.04 19.32 -22.50
CA ASP A 239 -23.42 18.43 -23.57
C ASP A 239 -22.34 18.41 -24.67
N LEU A 240 -21.81 17.22 -24.91
CA LEU A 240 -20.72 16.97 -25.86
C LEU A 240 -21.19 16.46 -27.22
N ASN A 241 -22.52 16.38 -27.47
CA ASN A 241 -23.05 15.94 -28.74
C ASN A 241 -22.52 16.84 -29.88
N GLY A 242 -21.91 16.22 -30.89
CA GLY A 242 -21.32 16.93 -32.04
C GLY A 242 -20.06 17.76 -31.71
N LYS A 243 -19.47 17.59 -30.51
CA LYS A 243 -18.24 18.26 -30.11
C LYS A 243 -17.03 17.33 -30.32
N PHE A 244 -15.92 17.96 -30.67
CA PHE A 244 -14.61 17.27 -30.63
C PHE A 244 -14.01 17.40 -29.23
N VAL A 245 -13.71 16.27 -28.60
CA VAL A 245 -13.17 16.21 -27.26
C VAL A 245 -11.80 15.54 -27.29
N ILE A 246 -10.84 16.11 -26.61
CA ILE A 246 -9.50 15.54 -26.43
C ILE A 246 -9.31 15.28 -24.93
N ASP A 247 -8.99 14.04 -24.59
CA ASP A 247 -8.46 13.65 -23.29
C ASP A 247 -6.94 13.53 -23.45
N ALA A 248 -6.15 14.39 -22.72
CA ALA A 248 -4.72 14.55 -22.91
C ALA A 248 -3.91 14.26 -21.63
#